data_56623e820fac541a47a7011382aa8252
#
_entry.id   56623e820fac541a47a7011382aa8252
#
_cell.length_a   1.000
_cell.length_b   1.000
_cell.length_c   1.000
_cell.angle_alpha   90.00
_cell.angle_beta   90.00
_cell.angle_gamma   90.00
#
_symmetry.space_group_name_H-M   'P 1'
#
loop_
_entity.id
_entity.type
_entity.pdbx_description
1 polymer ?
#
loop_
_entity_poly.entity_id
_entity_poly.type
_entity_poly.pdbx_seq_one_letter_code
_entity_poly.pdbx_strand_id
1 'polypeptide(L)'
;DNRRSRGLGDVYKRQDIHCGGNDLIFPHHENELAQSETAFENQQFAKYWLHNGMINLAGQKMSKSEGNIKLLNEYIDLYTGNVVRFFFLRAQYRKPQEFTEALLEESETTFNRLLEVVKDVESNPADQGFIEIFENSMNDDLNTPKFLGEVFEKINKIKDLNEQEEQEFKETLKYIFEILGFTFD
;
A
#
# COMPACT_ATOMS: atom_id res chain seq x y z
N ASP A 1 33.37 -3.16 -17.94
CA ASP A 1 32.17 -2.43 -17.56
C ASP A 1 30.95 -3.36 -17.62
N ASN A 2 30.79 -4.16 -16.55
CA ASN A 2 29.75 -5.20 -16.46
C ASN A 2 28.36 -4.64 -16.06
N ARG A 3 28.18 -3.32 -16.08
CA ARG A 3 26.90 -2.69 -15.66
C ARG A 3 25.83 -2.70 -16.75
N ARG A 4 26.22 -2.93 -18.01
CA ARG A 4 25.30 -2.93 -19.16
C ARG A 4 24.61 -4.27 -19.40
N SER A 5 25.09 -5.34 -18.82
CA SER A 5 24.59 -6.70 -19.08
C SER A 5 23.44 -7.12 -18.14
N ARG A 6 23.21 -6.40 -17.05
CA ARG A 6 22.14 -6.75 -16.09
C ARG A 6 20.73 -6.40 -16.59
N GLY A 7 20.60 -5.38 -17.44
CA GLY A 7 19.30 -4.98 -17.99
C GLY A 7 18.73 -5.95 -19.03
N LEU A 8 19.58 -6.62 -19.78
CA LEU A 8 19.13 -7.54 -20.84
C LEU A 8 18.54 -8.85 -20.30
N GLY A 9 18.94 -9.29 -19.10
CA GLY A 9 18.42 -10.51 -18.49
C GLY A 9 16.98 -10.39 -18.01
N ASP A 10 16.53 -9.21 -17.63
CA ASP A 10 15.17 -8.95 -17.14
C ASP A 10 14.18 -8.68 -18.27
N VAL A 11 14.65 -8.18 -19.41
CA VAL A 11 13.86 -7.91 -20.62
C VAL A 11 13.27 -9.20 -21.23
N TYR A 12 13.81 -10.37 -20.91
CA TYR A 12 13.34 -11.65 -21.49
C TYR A 12 12.12 -12.25 -20.79
N LYS A 13 11.61 -11.64 -19.71
CA LYS A 13 10.46 -12.18 -18.99
C LYS A 13 9.26 -11.28 -19.18
N ARG A 14 8.23 -11.82 -19.81
CA ARG A 14 6.91 -11.24 -19.78
C ARG A 14 6.46 -11.08 -18.33
N GLN A 15 6.09 -9.87 -17.94
CA GLN A 15 5.70 -9.55 -16.58
C GLN A 15 4.18 -9.37 -16.47
N ASP A 16 3.61 -9.80 -15.37
CA ASP A 16 2.21 -9.45 -15.09
C ASP A 16 2.13 -8.02 -14.57
N ILE A 17 3.00 -7.63 -13.65
CA ILE A 17 3.03 -6.29 -13.05
C ILE A 17 4.46 -5.76 -13.08
N HIS A 18 4.61 -4.52 -13.57
CA HIS A 18 5.87 -3.76 -13.49
C HIS A 18 5.64 -2.50 -12.66
N CYS A 19 6.48 -2.30 -11.64
CA CYS A 19 6.29 -1.22 -10.68
C CYS A 19 7.51 -0.32 -10.59
N GLY A 20 7.28 0.95 -10.23
CA GLY A 20 8.36 1.88 -9.91
C GLY A 20 7.84 3.23 -9.40
N GLY A 21 8.74 4.15 -9.10
CA GLY A 21 8.38 5.52 -8.79
C GLY A 21 7.95 6.30 -10.04
N ASN A 22 7.19 7.36 -9.86
CA ASN A 22 6.77 8.24 -10.96
C ASN A 22 7.95 8.83 -11.75
N ASP A 23 9.11 8.97 -11.11
CA ASP A 23 10.34 9.44 -11.74
C ASP A 23 10.99 8.42 -12.70
N LEU A 24 10.57 7.16 -12.64
CA LEU A 24 11.04 6.09 -13.53
C LEU A 24 10.22 5.98 -14.82
N ILE A 25 9.05 6.62 -14.92
CA ILE A 25 8.22 6.57 -16.14
C ILE A 25 9.06 6.94 -17.35
N PHE A 26 9.74 8.08 -17.25
CA PHE A 26 10.66 8.54 -18.29
C PHE A 26 12.00 8.98 -17.68
N PRO A 27 13.16 8.55 -18.27
CA PRO A 27 13.26 7.73 -19.48
C PRO A 27 13.36 6.22 -19.23
N HIS A 28 13.35 5.75 -17.98
CA HIS A 28 13.74 4.37 -17.62
C HIS A 28 12.74 3.33 -18.15
N HIS A 29 11.49 3.39 -17.73
CA HIS A 29 10.46 2.43 -18.13
C HIS A 29 10.11 2.51 -19.63
N GLU A 30 10.11 3.72 -20.21
CA GLU A 30 9.93 3.89 -21.65
C GLU A 30 11.06 3.22 -22.44
N ASN A 31 12.30 3.28 -21.96
CA ASN A 31 13.41 2.59 -22.59
C ASN A 31 13.32 1.06 -22.42
N GLU A 32 12.88 0.57 -21.26
CA GLU A 32 12.66 -0.87 -21.04
C GLU A 32 11.57 -1.41 -21.96
N LEU A 33 10.47 -0.68 -22.08
CA LEU A 33 9.37 -1.00 -22.98
C LEU A 33 9.84 -1.06 -24.44
N ALA A 34 10.52 -0.02 -24.91
CA ALA A 34 11.02 0.06 -26.28
C ALA A 34 12.03 -1.07 -26.58
N GLN A 35 12.94 -1.38 -25.65
CA GLN A 35 13.90 -2.47 -25.80
C GLN A 35 13.21 -3.83 -25.87
N SER A 36 12.23 -4.07 -25.00
CA SER A 36 11.49 -5.33 -24.93
C SER A 36 10.68 -5.56 -26.20
N GLU A 37 9.87 -4.59 -26.62
CA GLU A 37 9.00 -4.70 -27.78
C GLU A 37 9.81 -4.85 -29.09
N THR A 38 10.94 -4.15 -29.18
CA THR A 38 11.85 -4.30 -30.34
C THR A 38 12.51 -5.68 -30.39
N ALA A 39 12.88 -6.22 -29.22
CA ALA A 39 13.55 -7.53 -29.15
C ALA A 39 12.61 -8.71 -29.39
N PHE A 40 11.32 -8.56 -29.10
CA PHE A 40 10.33 -9.65 -29.10
C PHE A 40 9.12 -9.42 -30.02
N GLU A 41 9.34 -8.77 -31.15
CA GLU A 41 8.34 -8.61 -32.23
C GLU A 41 7.00 -8.03 -31.70
N ASN A 42 7.05 -6.94 -30.94
CA ASN A 42 5.91 -6.26 -30.37
C ASN A 42 5.10 -7.09 -29.33
N GLN A 43 5.73 -8.02 -28.66
CA GLN A 43 5.10 -8.67 -27.52
C GLN A 43 4.99 -7.70 -26.32
N GLN A 44 3.85 -7.68 -25.67
CA GLN A 44 3.62 -6.84 -24.50
C GLN A 44 4.61 -7.18 -23.38
N PHE A 45 5.34 -6.18 -22.87
CA PHE A 45 6.33 -6.33 -21.82
C PHE A 45 5.69 -6.58 -20.45
N ALA A 46 4.74 -5.73 -20.04
CA ALA A 46 4.00 -5.88 -18.80
C ALA A 46 2.50 -5.69 -19.03
N LYS A 47 1.66 -6.44 -18.31
CA LYS A 47 0.19 -6.28 -18.39
C LYS A 47 -0.26 -5.04 -17.65
N TYR A 48 0.32 -4.79 -16.47
CA TYR A 48 -0.03 -3.67 -15.61
C TYR A 48 1.22 -2.91 -15.21
N TRP A 49 1.10 -1.59 -15.21
CA TRP A 49 2.12 -0.66 -14.77
C TRP A 49 1.64 0.08 -13.54
N LEU A 50 2.40 0.02 -12.45
CA LEU A 50 2.10 0.75 -11.22
C LEU A 50 3.22 1.75 -10.94
N HIS A 51 2.85 3.03 -10.83
CA HIS A 51 3.80 4.09 -10.50
C HIS A 51 3.36 4.78 -9.20
N ASN A 52 4.19 4.67 -8.17
CA ASN A 52 3.94 5.29 -6.89
C ASN A 52 4.51 6.71 -6.82
N GLY A 53 3.87 7.53 -6.01
CA GLY A 53 4.34 8.85 -5.65
C GLY A 53 5.66 8.81 -4.86
N MET A 54 6.32 9.95 -4.78
CA MET A 54 7.57 10.10 -4.04
C MET A 54 7.28 10.26 -2.54
N ILE A 55 8.23 9.79 -1.73
CA ILE A 55 8.24 10.07 -0.29
C ILE A 55 9.15 11.27 -0.05
N ASN A 56 8.60 12.29 0.61
CA ASN A 56 9.31 13.50 0.98
C ASN A 56 9.61 13.47 2.48
N LEU A 57 10.83 13.83 2.86
CA LEU A 57 11.22 14.03 4.25
C LEU A 57 11.25 15.52 4.56
N ALA A 58 10.36 16.00 5.43
CA ALA A 58 10.29 17.41 5.86
C ALA A 58 10.31 18.40 4.67
N GLY A 59 9.53 18.10 3.62
CA GLY A 59 9.46 18.94 2.41
C GLY A 59 10.63 18.76 1.43
N GLN A 60 11.56 17.84 1.70
CA GLN A 60 12.69 17.54 0.81
C GLN A 60 12.60 16.10 0.30
N LYS A 61 12.97 15.88 -0.96
CA LYS A 61 13.06 14.54 -1.52
C LYS A 61 14.09 13.71 -0.76
N MET A 62 13.70 12.52 -0.30
CA MET A 62 14.64 11.56 0.28
C MET A 62 15.68 11.16 -0.77
N SER A 63 16.97 11.41 -0.50
CA SER A 63 18.04 11.01 -1.41
C SER A 63 19.33 10.67 -0.66
N LYS A 64 20.12 9.76 -1.25
CA LYS A 64 21.42 9.38 -0.70
C LYS A 64 22.42 10.53 -0.69
N SER A 65 22.32 11.46 -1.63
CA SER A 65 23.20 12.62 -1.72
C SER A 65 22.97 13.65 -0.61
N GLU A 66 21.75 13.71 -0.06
CA GLU A 66 21.39 14.62 1.03
C GLU A 66 21.69 14.04 2.42
N GLY A 67 22.06 12.75 2.50
CA GLY A 67 22.37 12.09 3.79
C GLY A 67 21.16 11.96 4.74
N ASN A 68 19.94 12.19 4.22
CA ASN A 68 18.69 12.20 4.99
C ASN A 68 17.92 10.87 4.92
N ILE A 69 18.59 9.78 4.55
CA ILE A 69 17.98 8.45 4.50
C ILE A 69 18.04 7.81 5.88
N LYS A 70 16.89 7.56 6.48
CA LYS A 70 16.72 6.55 7.52
C LYS A 70 16.28 5.24 6.89
N LEU A 71 16.80 4.13 7.37
CA LEU A 71 16.42 2.81 6.87
C LEU A 71 15.02 2.45 7.38
N LEU A 72 14.24 1.74 6.58
CA LEU A 72 12.89 1.29 6.96
C LEU A 72 12.91 0.49 8.28
N ASN A 73 13.94 -0.32 8.51
CA ASN A 73 14.09 -1.10 9.73
C ASN A 73 14.14 -0.22 11.00
N GLU A 74 14.74 0.95 10.94
CA GLU A 74 14.81 1.88 12.08
C GLU A 74 13.41 2.37 12.49
N TYR A 75 12.51 2.55 11.51
CA TYR A 75 11.12 2.91 11.79
C TYR A 75 10.28 1.72 12.26
N ILE A 76 10.54 0.52 11.72
CA ILE A 76 9.87 -0.71 12.18
C ILE A 76 10.24 -1.03 13.63
N ASP A 77 11.49 -0.79 14.02
CA ASP A 77 11.95 -0.98 15.40
C ASP A 77 11.29 0.02 16.38
N LEU A 78 10.93 1.23 15.91
CA LEU A 78 10.29 2.25 16.72
C LEU A 78 8.76 2.12 16.77
N TYR A 79 8.11 1.83 15.64
CA TYR A 79 6.66 1.94 15.48
C TYR A 79 5.93 0.64 15.12
N THR A 80 6.62 -0.46 14.92
CA THR A 80 6.12 -1.72 14.35
C THR A 80 5.84 -1.70 12.84
N GLY A 81 5.91 -2.88 12.20
CA GLY A 81 5.64 -3.02 10.76
C GLY A 81 4.20 -2.65 10.39
N ASN A 82 3.24 -2.94 11.27
CA ASN A 82 1.82 -2.63 11.07
C ASN A 82 1.56 -1.12 11.02
N VAL A 83 2.15 -0.35 11.93
CA VAL A 83 2.00 1.12 11.97
C VAL A 83 2.59 1.75 10.72
N VAL A 84 3.78 1.32 10.31
CA VAL A 84 4.43 1.81 9.09
C VAL A 84 3.59 1.45 7.85
N ARG A 85 3.04 0.24 7.77
CA ARG A 85 2.12 -0.18 6.71
C ARG A 85 0.86 0.68 6.68
N PHE A 86 0.24 0.88 7.84
CA PHE A 86 -0.95 1.72 7.96
C PHE A 86 -0.69 3.16 7.50
N PHE A 87 0.47 3.73 7.89
CA PHE A 87 0.90 5.04 7.43
C PHE A 87 0.87 5.15 5.90
N PHE A 88 1.43 4.17 5.18
CA PHE A 88 1.43 4.18 3.71
C PHE A 88 0.04 3.99 3.10
N LEU A 89 -0.81 3.16 3.71
CA LEU A 89 -2.16 2.89 3.21
C LEU A 89 -3.14 4.06 3.42
N ARG A 90 -2.81 5.04 4.27
CA ARG A 90 -3.62 6.26 4.47
C ARG A 90 -3.62 7.19 3.26
N ALA A 91 -2.68 7.06 2.36
CA ALA A 91 -2.57 7.87 1.15
C ALA A 91 -2.78 7.03 -0.11
N GLN A 92 -3.30 7.66 -1.15
CA GLN A 92 -3.34 7.03 -2.47
C GLN A 92 -1.90 6.89 -3.00
N TYR A 93 -1.51 5.66 -3.36
CA TYR A 93 -0.12 5.31 -3.66
C TYR A 93 0.53 6.14 -4.78
N ARG A 94 -0.26 6.71 -5.70
CA ARG A 94 0.25 7.58 -6.78
C ARG A 94 0.62 8.98 -6.32
N LYS A 95 0.15 9.40 -5.14
CA LYS A 95 0.40 10.76 -4.64
C LYS A 95 1.71 10.83 -3.86
N PRO A 96 2.43 11.93 -3.96
CA PRO A 96 3.54 12.19 -3.05
C PRO A 96 3.05 12.18 -1.60
N GLN A 97 3.85 11.61 -0.70
CA GLN A 97 3.51 11.51 0.71
C GLN A 97 4.64 12.12 1.56
N GLU A 98 4.27 13.00 2.47
CA GLU A 98 5.20 13.51 3.47
C GLU A 98 5.42 12.45 4.55
N PHE A 99 6.67 12.19 4.88
CA PHE A 99 7.08 11.24 5.88
C PHE A 99 7.72 11.99 7.06
N THR A 100 6.99 12.07 8.17
CA THR A 100 7.44 12.73 9.39
C THR A 100 7.14 11.87 10.61
N GLU A 101 7.90 12.04 11.68
CA GLU A 101 7.66 11.34 12.95
C GLU A 101 6.26 11.64 13.49
N ALA A 102 5.81 12.90 13.42
CA ALA A 102 4.47 13.29 13.86
C ALA A 102 3.34 12.55 13.10
N LEU A 103 3.50 12.33 11.80
CA LEU A 103 2.52 11.57 11.01
C LEU A 103 2.56 10.07 11.31
N LEU A 104 3.71 9.54 11.72
CA LEU A 104 3.82 8.15 12.20
C LEU A 104 3.16 7.99 13.57
N GLU A 105 3.38 8.90 14.52
CA GLU A 105 2.71 8.91 15.83
C GLU A 105 1.19 9.01 15.70
N GLU A 106 0.70 9.87 14.79
CA GLU A 106 -0.73 9.96 14.47
C GLU A 106 -1.25 8.62 13.89
N SER A 107 -0.46 7.99 13.02
CA SER A 107 -0.78 6.70 12.42
C SER A 107 -0.82 5.59 13.46
N GLU A 108 0.13 5.56 14.40
CA GLU A 108 0.16 4.64 15.52
C GLU A 108 -1.08 4.77 16.40
N THR A 109 -1.40 6.01 16.80
CA THR A 109 -2.60 6.30 17.61
C THR A 109 -3.87 5.82 16.90
N THR A 110 -3.98 6.09 15.60
CA THR A 110 -5.14 5.70 14.81
C THR A 110 -5.22 4.19 14.62
N PHE A 111 -4.10 3.55 14.30
CA PHE A 111 -4.03 2.11 14.10
C PHE A 111 -4.33 1.34 15.40
N ASN A 112 -3.83 1.79 16.54
CA ASN A 112 -4.13 1.18 17.84
C ASN A 112 -5.65 1.21 18.16
N ARG A 113 -6.37 2.26 17.76
CA ARG A 113 -7.83 2.28 17.85
C ARG A 113 -8.51 1.24 16.97
N LEU A 114 -7.97 0.97 15.77
CA LEU A 114 -8.47 -0.08 14.88
C LEU A 114 -8.17 -1.47 15.44
N LEU A 115 -7.00 -1.67 16.03
CA LEU A 115 -6.62 -2.93 16.70
C LEU A 115 -7.62 -3.26 17.82
N GLU A 116 -8.00 -2.29 18.64
CA GLU A 116 -8.99 -2.51 19.72
C GLU A 116 -10.36 -3.00 19.20
N VAL A 117 -10.72 -2.65 17.97
CA VAL A 117 -11.98 -3.11 17.35
C VAL A 117 -11.91 -4.59 16.97
N VAL A 118 -10.74 -5.08 16.55
CA VAL A 118 -10.57 -6.43 15.93
C VAL A 118 -9.81 -7.43 16.80
N LYS A 119 -9.32 -7.05 17.98
CA LYS A 119 -8.40 -7.89 18.78
C LYS A 119 -9.02 -9.19 19.28
N ASP A 120 -10.33 -9.16 19.64
CA ASP A 120 -10.99 -10.27 20.31
C ASP A 120 -11.93 -11.07 19.37
N VAL A 121 -11.78 -10.91 18.07
CA VAL A 121 -12.61 -11.61 17.08
C VAL A 121 -11.76 -12.51 16.18
N GLU A 122 -12.39 -13.53 15.59
CA GLU A 122 -11.77 -14.35 14.55
C GLU A 122 -11.84 -13.63 13.19
N SER A 123 -10.95 -14.04 12.28
CA SER A 123 -10.94 -13.55 10.91
C SER A 123 -11.97 -14.32 10.08
N ASN A 124 -13.02 -13.64 9.61
CA ASN A 124 -14.09 -14.27 8.85
C ASN A 124 -14.79 -13.23 7.94
N PRO A 125 -14.97 -13.50 6.64
CA PRO A 125 -15.67 -12.59 5.70
C PRO A 125 -17.20 -12.68 5.82
N ALA A 126 -17.77 -12.41 7.02
CA ALA A 126 -19.19 -12.57 7.32
C ALA A 126 -20.06 -11.44 6.75
N ASP A 127 -19.60 -10.18 6.81
CA ASP A 127 -20.32 -9.01 6.27
C ASP A 127 -20.00 -8.85 4.76
N GLN A 128 -20.83 -9.46 3.91
CA GLN A 128 -20.66 -9.39 2.45
C GLN A 128 -20.78 -7.97 1.89
N GLY A 129 -21.62 -7.13 2.48
CA GLY A 129 -21.75 -5.72 2.05
C GLY A 129 -20.47 -4.94 2.29
N PHE A 130 -19.77 -5.24 3.38
CA PHE A 130 -18.48 -4.59 3.67
C PHE A 130 -17.34 -5.13 2.82
N ILE A 131 -17.38 -6.41 2.43
CA ILE A 131 -16.48 -6.98 1.40
C ILE A 131 -16.65 -6.25 0.06
N GLU A 132 -17.88 -6.03 -0.40
CA GLU A 132 -18.14 -5.30 -1.65
C GLU A 132 -17.60 -3.86 -1.61
N ILE A 133 -17.70 -3.17 -0.47
CA ILE A 133 -17.11 -1.84 -0.27
C ILE A 133 -15.58 -1.89 -0.41
N PHE A 134 -14.94 -2.90 0.17
CA PHE A 134 -13.51 -3.12 0.05
C PHE A 134 -13.11 -3.39 -1.41
N GLU A 135 -13.76 -4.35 -2.07
CA GLU A 135 -13.48 -4.71 -3.46
C GLU A 135 -13.67 -3.51 -4.41
N ASN A 136 -14.75 -2.75 -4.25
CA ASN A 136 -15.00 -1.54 -5.03
C ASN A 136 -13.93 -0.47 -4.81
N SER A 137 -13.41 -0.35 -3.61
CA SER A 137 -12.30 0.57 -3.31
C SER A 137 -10.98 0.09 -3.92
N MET A 138 -10.70 -1.21 -3.89
CA MET A 138 -9.50 -1.77 -4.51
C MET A 138 -9.56 -1.75 -6.04
N ASN A 139 -10.74 -1.95 -6.62
CA ASN A 139 -10.98 -1.83 -8.07
C ASN A 139 -10.93 -0.38 -8.57
N ASP A 140 -11.02 0.61 -7.67
CA ASP A 140 -10.82 2.03 -7.94
C ASP A 140 -9.35 2.43 -7.73
N ASP A 141 -8.45 1.82 -8.51
CA ASP A 141 -7.00 2.06 -8.51
C ASP A 141 -6.35 1.89 -7.11
N LEU A 142 -6.70 0.82 -6.40
CA LEU A 142 -6.22 0.51 -5.06
C LEU A 142 -6.44 1.67 -4.07
N ASN A 143 -7.65 2.21 -4.05
CA ASN A 143 -8.01 3.39 -3.26
C ASN A 143 -8.17 3.06 -1.78
N THR A 144 -7.05 2.71 -1.14
CA THR A 144 -7.01 2.37 0.29
C THR A 144 -7.49 3.52 1.19
N PRO A 145 -7.20 4.82 0.94
CA PRO A 145 -7.73 5.88 1.79
C PRO A 145 -9.25 6.00 1.73
N LYS A 146 -9.89 5.71 0.57
CA LYS A 146 -11.35 5.66 0.46
C LYS A 146 -11.90 4.54 1.34
N PHE A 147 -11.33 3.33 1.24
CA PHE A 147 -11.74 2.22 2.09
C PHE A 147 -11.57 2.51 3.58
N LEU A 148 -10.44 3.09 3.99
CA LEU A 148 -10.24 3.49 5.39
C LEU A 148 -11.26 4.53 5.86
N GLY A 149 -11.73 5.41 4.99
CA GLY A 149 -12.83 6.32 5.27
C GLY A 149 -14.13 5.57 5.64
N GLU A 150 -14.49 4.55 4.85
CA GLU A 150 -15.65 3.68 5.11
C GLU A 150 -15.51 2.89 6.43
N VAL A 151 -14.28 2.41 6.72
CA VAL A 151 -13.98 1.75 8.01
C VAL A 151 -14.30 2.69 9.18
N PHE A 152 -13.78 3.93 9.16
CA PHE A 152 -14.02 4.88 10.25
C PHE A 152 -15.48 5.30 10.34
N GLU A 153 -16.17 5.46 9.22
CA GLU A 153 -17.59 5.76 9.22
C GLU A 153 -18.39 4.65 9.90
N LYS A 154 -18.10 3.38 9.57
CA LYS A 154 -18.79 2.23 10.17
C LYS A 154 -18.46 2.06 11.65
N ILE A 155 -17.20 2.26 12.05
CA ILE A 155 -16.80 2.26 13.46
C ILE A 155 -17.53 3.34 14.27
N ASN A 156 -17.69 4.53 13.70
CA ASN A 156 -18.43 5.61 14.39
C ASN A 156 -19.91 5.28 14.62
N LYS A 157 -20.48 4.42 13.77
CA LYS A 157 -21.86 3.94 13.84
C LYS A 157 -22.00 2.57 14.50
N ILE A 158 -20.93 2.00 15.03
CA ILE A 158 -20.91 0.63 15.55
C ILE A 158 -21.95 0.40 16.66
N LYS A 159 -22.25 1.44 17.45
CA LYS A 159 -23.26 1.40 18.52
C LYS A 159 -24.71 1.31 18.01
N ASP A 160 -24.93 1.60 16.74
CA ASP A 160 -26.25 1.54 16.09
C ASP A 160 -26.53 0.13 15.52
N LEU A 161 -25.51 -0.75 15.50
CA LEU A 161 -25.60 -2.13 15.04
C LEU A 161 -26.13 -3.04 16.16
N ASN A 162 -26.83 -4.11 15.79
CA ASN A 162 -27.09 -5.19 16.74
C ASN A 162 -25.84 -6.04 16.99
N GLU A 163 -25.85 -6.88 18.02
CA GLU A 163 -24.68 -7.69 18.43
C GLU A 163 -24.15 -8.58 17.29
N GLN A 164 -25.02 -9.15 16.47
CA GLN A 164 -24.63 -9.99 15.35
C GLN A 164 -23.96 -9.18 14.25
N GLU A 165 -24.57 -8.06 13.84
CA GLU A 165 -24.03 -7.17 12.82
C GLU A 165 -22.67 -6.58 13.23
N GLU A 166 -22.55 -6.22 14.52
CA GLU A 166 -21.28 -5.74 15.09
C GLU A 166 -20.19 -6.82 15.00
N GLN A 167 -20.54 -8.06 15.38
CA GLN A 167 -19.61 -9.18 15.33
C GLN A 167 -19.18 -9.48 13.89
N GLU A 168 -20.12 -9.60 12.95
CA GLU A 168 -19.85 -9.85 11.53
C GLU A 168 -18.95 -8.76 10.91
N PHE A 169 -19.20 -7.50 11.25
CA PHE A 169 -18.36 -6.39 10.82
C PHE A 169 -16.91 -6.49 11.34
N LYS A 170 -16.73 -6.74 12.64
CA LYS A 170 -15.41 -6.84 13.27
C LYS A 170 -14.58 -8.01 12.68
N GLU A 171 -15.21 -9.17 12.51
CA GLU A 171 -14.60 -10.34 11.88
C GLU A 171 -14.17 -10.05 10.43
N THR A 172 -15.04 -9.41 9.66
CA THR A 172 -14.78 -9.04 8.28
C THR A 172 -13.69 -7.97 8.19
N LEU A 173 -13.67 -6.99 9.08
CA LEU A 173 -12.62 -5.99 9.14
C LEU A 173 -11.25 -6.62 9.41
N LYS A 174 -11.17 -7.57 10.34
CA LYS A 174 -9.93 -8.33 10.60
C LYS A 174 -9.49 -9.11 9.36
N TYR A 175 -10.40 -9.82 8.71
CA TYR A 175 -10.13 -10.55 7.47
C TYR A 175 -9.57 -9.64 6.37
N ILE A 176 -10.17 -8.46 6.15
CA ILE A 176 -9.68 -7.50 5.16
C ILE A 176 -8.31 -6.95 5.55
N PHE A 177 -8.08 -6.69 6.83
CA PHE A 177 -6.78 -6.21 7.30
C PHE A 177 -5.68 -7.26 7.08
N GLU A 178 -5.96 -8.55 7.24
CA GLU A 178 -5.02 -9.62 6.89
C GLU A 178 -4.71 -9.66 5.38
N ILE A 179 -5.71 -9.43 4.51
CA ILE A 179 -5.48 -9.26 3.06
C ILE A 179 -4.56 -8.06 2.78
N LEU A 180 -4.73 -6.95 3.51
CA LEU A 180 -3.86 -5.77 3.42
C LEU A 180 -2.47 -6.00 4.05
N GLY A 181 -2.23 -7.17 4.62
CA GLY A 181 -0.95 -7.63 5.15
C GLY A 181 -0.68 -7.22 6.61
N PHE A 182 -1.70 -6.81 7.36
CA PHE A 182 -1.56 -6.63 8.81
C PHE A 182 -1.49 -7.99 9.53
N THR A 183 -0.74 -8.02 10.64
CA THR A 183 -0.60 -9.19 11.52
C THR A 183 -1.19 -8.87 12.89
N PHE A 184 -1.84 -9.85 13.52
CA PHE A 184 -2.56 -9.72 14.79
C PHE A 184 -2.05 -10.75 15.80
N ASP A 185 -0.72 -10.91 15.91
CA ASP A 185 -0.05 -11.82 16.87
C ASP A 185 -0.12 -11.32 18.31
#